data_6eb52358cb7057ae0c0fddeac3ed2199
#
_entry.id   6eb52358cb7057ae0c0fddeac3ed2199
#
_cell.length_a   1.000
_cell.length_b   1.000
_cell.length_c   1.000
_cell.angle_alpha   90.00
_cell.angle_beta   90.00
_cell.angle_gamma   90.00
#
_symmetry.space_group_name_H-M   'P 1'
#
loop_
_entity.id
_entity.type
_entity.pdbx_description
1 polymer ?
#
loop_
_entity_poly.entity_id
_entity_poly.type
_entity_poly.pdbx_seq_one_letter_code
_entity_poly.pdbx_strand_id
1 'polypeptide(L)'
;SQIEQLLLIFERFGNITDHKGLQHALANYIYDESSAANVVGNIEPPTPSLTDLLHREHVQFITSLPGSWQQAITQASASLLKSGVIEPRYLQIMLDKIADEQPYIMLAEGVIIAHAGVDDGALETGMALLRLPSKIDVAGYMQADIIIVLATNNPQKHLKALAQLNEFLEFYDGGNVIRRAPDEYVLIKDFARHS
;
A
#
# COMPACT_ATOMS: atom_id res chain seq x y z
N SER A 1 -6.45 -14.94 -13.04
CA SER A 1 -6.72 -13.60 -13.59
C SER A 1 -6.23 -12.54 -12.62
N GLN A 2 -6.09 -11.31 -13.09
CA GLN A 2 -5.71 -10.15 -12.29
C GLN A 2 -6.69 -9.91 -11.12
N ILE A 3 -7.97 -10.16 -11.37
CA ILE A 3 -9.04 -10.08 -10.37
C ILE A 3 -8.88 -11.15 -9.30
N GLU A 4 -8.50 -12.37 -9.64
CA GLU A 4 -8.27 -13.45 -8.66
C GLU A 4 -7.08 -13.13 -7.75
N GLN A 5 -6.02 -12.54 -8.28
CA GLN A 5 -4.88 -12.12 -7.47
C GLN A 5 -5.25 -10.95 -6.54
N LEU A 6 -6.01 -9.98 -7.02
CA LEU A 6 -6.54 -8.90 -6.19
C LEU A 6 -7.47 -9.44 -5.09
N LEU A 7 -8.35 -10.39 -5.41
CA LEU A 7 -9.20 -11.04 -4.42
C LEU A 7 -8.40 -11.75 -3.34
N LEU A 8 -7.34 -12.48 -3.72
CA LEU A 8 -6.42 -13.11 -2.76
C LEU A 8 -5.73 -12.08 -1.85
N ILE A 9 -5.39 -10.91 -2.36
CA ILE A 9 -4.86 -9.81 -1.56
C ILE A 9 -5.93 -9.30 -0.59
N PHE A 10 -7.17 -9.11 -1.04
CA PHE A 10 -8.26 -8.61 -0.20
C PHE A 10 -8.72 -9.61 0.86
N GLU A 11 -8.74 -10.92 0.56
CA GLU A 11 -8.99 -11.97 1.55
C GLU A 11 -8.01 -11.92 2.73
N ARG A 12 -6.81 -11.40 2.48
CA ARG A 12 -5.78 -11.23 3.50
C ARG A 12 -5.98 -9.99 4.38
N PHE A 13 -6.74 -8.99 3.90
CA PHE A 13 -6.97 -7.72 4.60
C PHE A 13 -8.22 -7.70 5.49
N GLY A 14 -9.07 -8.73 5.46
CA GLY A 14 -10.27 -8.81 6.28
C GLY A 14 -11.13 -10.02 5.95
N ASN A 15 -12.10 -10.31 6.82
CA ASN A 15 -13.14 -11.30 6.51
C ASN A 15 -14.02 -10.75 5.38
N ILE A 16 -13.78 -11.20 4.17
CA ILE A 16 -14.67 -10.91 3.04
C ILE A 16 -15.88 -11.81 3.18
N THR A 17 -16.99 -11.22 3.61
CA THR A 17 -18.27 -11.94 3.76
C THR A 17 -19.03 -12.08 2.45
N ASP A 18 -18.67 -11.30 1.43
CA ASP A 18 -19.31 -11.33 0.10
C ASP A 18 -18.26 -11.31 -1.02
N HIS A 19 -17.72 -12.49 -1.32
CA HIS A 19 -16.76 -12.68 -2.41
C HIS A 19 -17.32 -12.30 -3.80
N LYS A 20 -18.60 -12.56 -4.04
CA LYS A 20 -19.23 -12.24 -5.33
C LYS A 20 -19.46 -10.75 -5.49
N GLY A 21 -19.89 -10.08 -4.43
CA GLY A 21 -20.07 -8.64 -4.42
C GLY A 21 -18.74 -7.89 -4.64
N LEU A 22 -17.67 -8.34 -3.98
CA LEU A 22 -16.35 -7.77 -4.17
C LEU A 22 -15.81 -8.02 -5.59
N GLN A 23 -16.00 -9.23 -6.11
CA GLN A 23 -15.60 -9.58 -7.48
C GLN A 23 -16.34 -8.73 -8.52
N HIS A 24 -17.64 -8.49 -8.32
CA HIS A 24 -18.43 -7.60 -9.15
C HIS A 24 -17.99 -6.13 -9.04
N ALA A 25 -17.72 -5.66 -7.83
CA ALA A 25 -17.26 -4.31 -7.60
C ALA A 25 -15.88 -4.05 -8.25
N LEU A 26 -14.96 -5.01 -8.14
CA LEU A 26 -13.64 -4.95 -8.78
C LEU A 26 -13.76 -5.02 -10.31
N ALA A 27 -14.61 -5.90 -10.84
CA ALA A 27 -14.86 -6.00 -12.28
C ALA A 27 -15.45 -4.70 -12.83
N ASN A 28 -16.47 -4.16 -12.19
CA ASN A 28 -17.07 -2.89 -12.57
C ASN A 28 -16.05 -1.74 -12.49
N TYR A 29 -15.21 -1.74 -11.48
CA TYR A 29 -14.19 -0.73 -11.29
C TYR A 29 -13.12 -0.76 -12.41
N ILE A 30 -12.64 -1.95 -12.78
CA ILE A 30 -11.64 -2.14 -13.84
C ILE A 30 -12.23 -1.83 -15.23
N TYR A 31 -13.54 -2.09 -15.43
CA TYR A 31 -14.21 -1.86 -16.71
C TYR A 31 -14.84 -0.47 -16.85
N ASP A 32 -15.07 0.28 -15.78
CA ASP A 32 -15.83 1.54 -15.80
C ASP A 32 -14.96 2.78 -16.12
N GLU A 33 -13.63 2.67 -16.18
CA GLU A 33 -12.78 3.76 -16.69
C GLU A 33 -13.06 4.08 -18.16
N SER A 34 -13.79 3.21 -18.88
CA SER A 34 -14.15 3.45 -20.28
C SER A 34 -15.51 4.14 -20.48
N SER A 35 -16.28 4.35 -19.44
CA SER A 35 -17.65 4.95 -19.53
C SER A 35 -17.88 6.18 -18.63
N ALA A 36 -16.85 6.84 -18.17
CA ALA A 36 -16.95 8.03 -17.30
C ALA A 36 -17.50 9.30 -17.98
N ALA A 37 -18.27 9.16 -19.06
CA ALA A 37 -18.79 10.32 -19.81
C ALA A 37 -20.24 10.72 -19.46
N ASN A 38 -20.99 9.96 -18.66
CA ASN A 38 -22.38 10.35 -18.36
C ASN A 38 -22.90 9.76 -17.02
N VAL A 39 -22.64 10.42 -15.89
CA VAL A 39 -23.65 10.52 -14.81
C VAL A 39 -23.37 11.78 -13.98
N VAL A 40 -24.18 12.79 -14.18
CA VAL A 40 -24.35 13.91 -13.25
C VAL A 40 -25.31 13.47 -12.16
N GLY A 41 -24.78 13.19 -10.95
CA GLY A 41 -25.64 12.89 -9.81
C GLY A 41 -24.87 12.22 -8.68
N ASN A 42 -24.53 12.97 -7.64
CA ASN A 42 -23.73 12.61 -6.44
C ASN A 42 -22.23 12.48 -6.73
N ILE A 43 -21.53 13.60 -6.59
CA ILE A 43 -20.07 13.64 -6.60
C ILE A 43 -19.59 13.07 -5.26
N GLU A 44 -19.40 11.75 -5.18
CA GLU A 44 -18.48 11.21 -4.18
C GLU A 44 -17.07 11.73 -4.52
N PRO A 45 -16.26 12.14 -3.52
CA PRO A 45 -14.90 12.56 -3.81
C PRO A 45 -14.18 11.44 -4.58
N PRO A 46 -13.39 11.78 -5.60
CA PRO A 46 -12.73 10.78 -6.45
C PRO A 46 -11.88 9.86 -5.59
N THR A 47 -11.95 8.55 -5.87
CA THR A 47 -11.12 7.54 -5.21
C THR A 47 -9.64 7.86 -5.46
N PRO A 48 -8.79 7.97 -4.43
CA PRO A 48 -7.41 8.35 -4.60
C PRO A 48 -6.62 7.31 -5.42
N SER A 49 -5.78 7.81 -6.32
CA SER A 49 -4.84 7.01 -7.09
C SER A 49 -3.57 6.73 -6.27
N LEU A 50 -2.70 5.85 -6.79
CA LEU A 50 -1.39 5.58 -6.20
C LEU A 50 -0.57 6.86 -6.05
N THR A 51 -0.55 7.75 -7.06
CA THR A 51 0.18 9.01 -7.02
C THR A 51 -0.44 10.04 -6.09
N ASP A 52 -1.72 9.97 -5.82
CA ASP A 52 -2.37 10.79 -4.79
C ASP A 52 -1.92 10.39 -3.39
N LEU A 53 -1.65 9.11 -3.15
CA LEU A 53 -1.25 8.59 -1.84
C LEU A 53 0.27 8.54 -1.66
N LEU A 54 1.03 8.06 -2.64
CA LEU A 54 2.49 8.01 -2.64
C LEU A 54 3.11 9.24 -3.32
N HIS A 55 2.83 10.43 -2.79
CA HIS A 55 3.49 11.66 -3.20
C HIS A 55 4.80 11.89 -2.42
N ARG A 56 5.54 12.94 -2.75
CA ARG A 56 6.91 13.18 -2.23
C ARG A 56 7.03 13.12 -0.71
N GLU A 57 6.05 13.61 0.02
CA GLU A 57 6.07 13.63 1.49
C GLU A 57 6.08 12.22 2.11
N HIS A 58 5.50 11.24 1.41
CA HIS A 58 5.33 9.87 1.89
C HIS A 58 6.27 8.86 1.24
N VAL A 59 7.24 9.31 0.47
CA VAL A 59 8.28 8.45 -0.15
C VAL A 59 9.64 8.82 0.41
N GLN A 60 10.32 7.84 1.02
CA GLN A 60 11.59 8.05 1.71
C GLN A 60 12.61 6.99 1.31
N PHE A 61 13.79 7.42 0.91
CA PHE A 61 14.96 6.59 0.67
C PHE A 61 15.98 6.83 1.78
N ILE A 62 16.33 5.81 2.54
CA ILE A 62 17.34 5.90 3.59
C ILE A 62 18.62 5.21 3.18
N THR A 63 19.75 5.69 3.71
CA THR A 63 21.10 5.25 3.36
C THR A 63 21.77 4.40 4.44
N SER A 64 21.17 4.33 5.62
CA SER A 64 21.63 3.49 6.73
C SER A 64 20.50 2.61 7.23
N LEU A 65 20.83 1.38 7.64
CA LEU A 65 19.84 0.44 8.14
C LEU A 65 19.32 0.86 9.53
N PRO A 66 18.01 0.76 9.78
CA PRO A 66 17.45 0.86 11.13
C PRO A 66 18.00 -0.23 12.06
N GLY A 67 17.97 -0.01 13.37
CA GLY A 67 18.48 -0.96 14.36
C GLY A 67 17.64 -2.23 14.52
N SER A 68 16.39 -2.21 14.05
CA SER A 68 15.48 -3.35 14.10
C SER A 68 14.40 -3.23 13.01
N TRP A 69 13.69 -4.33 12.71
CA TRP A 69 12.56 -4.28 11.79
C TRP A 69 11.41 -3.41 12.34
N GLN A 70 11.21 -3.37 13.65
CA GLN A 70 10.21 -2.49 14.29
C GLN A 70 10.54 -1.02 14.05
N GLN A 71 11.81 -0.65 14.16
CA GLN A 71 12.26 0.72 13.83
C GLN A 71 12.07 1.04 12.35
N ALA A 72 12.29 0.08 11.46
CA ALA A 72 12.05 0.25 10.03
C ALA A 72 10.56 0.53 9.72
N ILE A 73 9.65 -0.25 10.30
CA ILE A 73 8.18 -0.01 10.17
C ILE A 73 7.79 1.35 10.77
N THR A 74 8.34 1.68 11.92
CA THR A 74 8.10 2.98 12.57
C THR A 74 8.56 4.15 11.68
N GLN A 75 9.74 4.04 11.10
CA GLN A 75 10.28 5.06 10.19
C GLN A 75 9.46 5.16 8.89
N ALA A 76 9.02 4.03 8.33
CA ALA A 76 8.13 4.00 7.18
C ALA A 76 6.78 4.70 7.46
N SER A 77 6.31 4.64 8.70
CA SER A 77 5.02 5.21 9.13
C SER A 77 5.12 6.67 9.58
N ALA A 78 6.31 7.23 9.71
CA ALA A 78 6.54 8.52 10.36
C ALA A 78 5.79 9.67 9.67
N SER A 79 5.77 9.71 8.34
CA SER A 79 5.06 10.76 7.59
C SER A 79 3.54 10.69 7.77
N LEU A 80 2.98 9.49 7.89
CA LEU A 80 1.55 9.29 8.13
C LEU A 80 1.15 9.70 9.55
N LEU A 81 2.00 9.43 10.54
CA LEU A 81 1.82 9.94 11.90
C LEU A 81 1.88 11.47 11.95
N LYS A 82 2.90 12.04 11.31
CA LYS A 82 3.11 13.51 11.28
C LYS A 82 1.97 14.24 10.59
N SER A 83 1.44 13.71 9.50
CA SER A 83 0.32 14.31 8.75
C SER A 83 -1.05 14.02 9.34
N GLY A 84 -1.14 13.22 10.39
CA GLY A 84 -2.42 12.88 11.04
C GLY A 84 -3.27 11.86 10.28
N VAL A 85 -2.68 11.11 9.36
CA VAL A 85 -3.38 10.02 8.63
C VAL A 85 -3.63 8.84 9.55
N ILE A 86 -2.69 8.55 10.44
CA ILE A 86 -2.81 7.47 11.42
C ILE A 86 -2.57 7.97 12.85
N GLU A 87 -3.23 7.32 13.80
CA GLU A 87 -2.94 7.45 15.23
C GLU A 87 -1.78 6.53 15.65
N PRO A 88 -1.08 6.82 16.77
CA PRO A 88 -0.01 5.95 17.28
C PRO A 88 -0.44 4.50 17.50
N ARG A 89 -1.69 4.25 17.88
CA ARG A 89 -2.21 2.89 18.07
C ARG A 89 -2.24 2.07 16.78
N TYR A 90 -2.41 2.73 15.62
CA TYR A 90 -2.37 2.06 14.33
C TYR A 90 -1.00 1.43 14.08
N LEU A 91 0.08 2.18 14.35
CA LEU A 91 1.45 1.68 14.25
C LEU A 91 1.68 0.48 15.19
N GLN A 92 1.24 0.58 16.44
CA GLN A 92 1.42 -0.51 17.40
C GLN A 92 0.69 -1.79 16.96
N ILE A 93 -0.52 -1.65 16.45
CA ILE A 93 -1.30 -2.80 15.93
C ILE A 93 -0.61 -3.42 14.70
N MET A 94 -0.06 -2.61 13.79
CA MET A 94 0.75 -3.13 12.67
C MET A 94 1.93 -3.95 13.16
N LEU A 95 2.69 -3.44 14.14
CA LEU A 95 3.84 -4.13 14.71
C LEU A 95 3.45 -5.46 15.35
N ASP A 96 2.36 -5.49 16.10
CA ASP A 96 1.84 -6.70 16.75
C ASP A 96 1.39 -7.73 15.71
N LYS A 97 0.69 -7.32 14.68
CA LYS A 97 0.26 -8.21 13.59
C LYS A 97 1.43 -8.83 12.83
N ILE A 98 2.47 -8.05 12.55
CA ILE A 98 3.67 -8.55 11.89
C ILE A 98 4.40 -9.56 12.79
N ALA A 99 4.54 -9.26 14.09
CA ALA A 99 5.18 -10.15 15.06
C ALA A 99 4.44 -11.48 15.22
N ASP A 100 3.12 -11.48 15.11
CA ASP A 100 2.26 -12.67 15.24
C ASP A 100 2.21 -13.56 13.97
N GLU A 101 3.16 -13.35 13.04
CA GLU A 101 3.27 -14.15 11.81
C GLU A 101 1.99 -14.17 10.97
N GLN A 102 1.34 -13.01 10.84
CA GLN A 102 0.22 -12.87 9.92
C GLN A 102 0.72 -13.11 8.50
N PRO A 103 0.30 -14.20 7.83
CA PRO A 103 0.85 -14.54 6.53
C PRO A 103 0.50 -13.47 5.49
N TYR A 104 1.41 -13.25 4.54
CA TYR A 104 1.08 -12.61 3.27
C TYR A 104 1.03 -11.08 3.27
N ILE A 105 2.03 -10.46 3.85
CA ILE A 105 2.29 -9.04 3.61
C ILE A 105 3.32 -8.81 2.51
N MET A 106 3.86 -9.87 1.89
CA MET A 106 4.76 -9.72 0.73
C MET A 106 3.95 -9.50 -0.56
N LEU A 107 4.19 -8.38 -1.23
CA LEU A 107 3.60 -8.06 -2.53
C LEU A 107 4.47 -8.53 -3.70
N ALA A 108 5.79 -8.52 -3.51
CA ALA A 108 6.80 -8.97 -4.45
C ALA A 108 8.06 -9.34 -3.66
N GLU A 109 9.09 -9.87 -4.33
CA GLU A 109 10.35 -10.19 -3.67
C GLU A 109 10.95 -8.95 -2.99
N GLY A 110 11.12 -9.02 -1.67
CA GLY A 110 11.66 -7.94 -0.85
C GLY A 110 10.74 -6.74 -0.65
N VAL A 111 9.49 -6.79 -1.13
CA VAL A 111 8.49 -5.73 -1.00
C VAL A 111 7.38 -6.19 -0.07
N ILE A 112 7.25 -5.54 1.08
CA ILE A 112 6.19 -5.84 2.05
C ILE A 112 5.22 -4.67 2.18
N ILE A 113 3.98 -4.99 2.53
CA ILE A 113 2.95 -4.02 2.89
C ILE A 113 2.53 -4.23 4.34
N ALA A 114 2.77 -3.23 5.17
CA ALA A 114 2.34 -3.19 6.56
C ALA A 114 0.99 -2.47 6.65
N HIS A 115 0.04 -3.06 7.36
CA HIS A 115 -1.30 -2.49 7.54
C HIS A 115 -1.95 -3.03 8.81
N ALA A 116 -2.99 -2.35 9.25
CA ALA A 116 -3.92 -2.80 10.28
C ALA A 116 -5.37 -2.73 9.74
N GLY A 117 -6.36 -2.91 10.61
CA GLY A 117 -7.76 -2.87 10.21
C GLY A 117 -8.31 -1.45 10.05
N VAL A 118 -9.48 -1.33 9.43
CA VAL A 118 -10.17 -0.05 9.19
C VAL A 118 -10.57 0.68 10.48
N ASP A 119 -10.70 -0.05 11.59
CA ASP A 119 -11.08 0.49 12.91
C ASP A 119 -9.88 0.64 13.87
N ASP A 120 -8.66 0.44 13.39
CA ASP A 120 -7.46 0.35 14.21
C ASP A 120 -6.69 1.68 14.37
N GLY A 121 -7.27 2.78 13.93
CA GLY A 121 -6.71 4.12 14.16
C GLY A 121 -6.26 4.86 12.91
N ALA A 122 -6.65 4.41 11.73
CA ALA A 122 -6.55 5.23 10.53
C ALA A 122 -7.63 6.30 10.55
N LEU A 123 -7.26 7.56 10.35
CA LEU A 123 -8.18 8.71 10.28
C LEU A 123 -8.54 9.06 8.84
N GLU A 124 -7.67 8.68 7.91
CA GLU A 124 -7.80 8.88 6.46
C GLU A 124 -7.23 7.67 5.73
N THR A 125 -7.42 7.63 4.41
CA THR A 125 -6.69 6.71 3.54
C THR A 125 -5.34 7.30 3.19
N GLY A 126 -4.27 6.54 3.39
CA GLY A 126 -2.91 6.98 3.10
C GLY A 126 -1.97 5.82 2.83
N MET A 127 -0.87 6.12 2.17
CA MET A 127 0.23 5.20 1.93
C MET A 127 1.57 5.90 2.15
N ALA A 128 2.55 5.12 2.59
CA ALA A 128 3.94 5.58 2.67
C ALA A 128 4.86 4.47 2.15
N LEU A 129 6.01 4.85 1.61
CA LEU A 129 7.03 3.95 1.10
C LEU A 129 8.38 4.31 1.72
N LEU A 130 9.05 3.30 2.26
CA LEU A 130 10.44 3.37 2.71
C LEU A 130 11.29 2.41 1.91
N ARG A 131 12.33 2.91 1.26
CA ARG A 131 13.39 2.10 0.66
C ARG A 131 14.59 2.03 1.59
N LEU A 132 15.01 0.81 1.90
CA LEU A 132 16.22 0.49 2.66
C LEU A 132 17.41 0.29 1.71
N PRO A 133 18.66 0.51 2.18
CA PRO A 133 19.86 0.28 1.36
C PRO A 133 20.14 -1.19 1.06
N SER A 134 19.58 -2.12 1.86
CA SER A 134 19.65 -3.57 1.67
C SER A 134 18.49 -4.26 2.37
N LYS A 135 18.27 -5.53 2.05
CA LYS A 135 17.23 -6.34 2.71
C LYS A 135 17.55 -6.54 4.19
N ILE A 136 16.51 -6.47 5.02
CA ILE A 136 16.56 -6.80 6.44
C ILE A 136 15.64 -7.98 6.73
N ASP A 137 15.94 -8.71 7.81
CA ASP A 137 14.99 -9.66 8.37
C ASP A 137 13.82 -8.93 9.02
N VAL A 138 12.60 -9.36 8.72
CA VAL A 138 11.38 -8.85 9.33
C VAL A 138 10.69 -9.97 10.09
N ALA A 139 10.62 -9.83 11.41
CA ALA A 139 9.95 -10.73 12.33
C ALA A 139 10.44 -12.20 12.27
N GLY A 140 11.60 -12.47 11.69
CA GLY A 140 12.20 -13.81 11.60
C GLY A 140 11.69 -14.67 10.45
N TYR A 141 10.77 -14.18 9.60
CA TYR A 141 10.18 -14.98 8.53
C TYR A 141 10.13 -14.31 7.15
N MET A 142 10.50 -13.04 7.05
CA MET A 142 10.53 -12.29 5.79
C MET A 142 11.84 -11.54 5.61
N GLN A 143 12.19 -11.26 4.36
CA GLN A 143 13.27 -10.36 3.98
C GLN A 143 12.70 -9.20 3.16
N ALA A 144 13.01 -7.96 3.52
CA ALA A 144 12.50 -6.78 2.83
C ALA A 144 13.52 -5.66 2.74
N ASP A 145 13.54 -4.97 1.61
CA ASP A 145 14.25 -3.71 1.40
C ASP A 145 13.31 -2.57 0.97
N ILE A 146 12.04 -2.90 0.72
CA ILE A 146 10.98 -1.93 0.43
C ILE A 146 9.81 -2.21 1.37
N ILE A 147 9.48 -1.21 2.16
CA ILE A 147 8.36 -1.26 3.09
C ILE A 147 7.30 -0.26 2.65
N ILE A 148 6.10 -0.74 2.40
CA ILE A 148 4.94 0.08 2.10
C ILE A 148 3.99 0.01 3.29
N VAL A 149 3.55 1.15 3.78
CA VAL A 149 2.51 1.25 4.82
C VAL A 149 1.22 1.66 4.15
N LEU A 150 0.16 0.92 4.42
CA LEU A 150 -1.19 1.24 3.97
C LEU A 150 -2.07 1.50 5.17
N ALA A 151 -2.79 2.60 5.16
CA ALA A 151 -3.79 2.94 6.15
C ALA A 151 -5.10 3.32 5.48
N THR A 152 -6.21 2.87 6.02
CA THR A 152 -7.53 3.30 5.58
C THR A 152 -8.56 3.10 6.70
N ASN A 153 -9.48 4.05 6.81
CA ASN A 153 -10.69 3.95 7.62
C ASN A 153 -11.93 3.61 6.78
N ASN A 154 -11.72 3.35 5.50
CA ASN A 154 -12.77 3.02 4.54
C ASN A 154 -12.34 1.84 3.68
N PRO A 155 -13.09 0.71 3.66
CA PRO A 155 -12.67 -0.51 2.98
C PRO A 155 -12.64 -0.40 1.44
N GLN A 156 -13.06 0.71 0.86
CA GLN A 156 -13.11 0.91 -0.59
C GLN A 156 -12.11 1.96 -1.11
N LYS A 157 -11.76 2.97 -0.30
CA LYS A 157 -10.95 4.10 -0.77
C LYS A 157 -9.51 3.76 -1.16
N HIS A 158 -8.94 2.67 -0.63
CA HIS A 158 -7.57 2.25 -0.94
C HIS A 158 -7.46 1.32 -2.16
N LEU A 159 -8.57 0.83 -2.69
CA LEU A 159 -8.59 -0.25 -3.68
C LEU A 159 -7.91 0.13 -4.99
N LYS A 160 -8.16 1.34 -5.50
CA LYS A 160 -7.55 1.84 -6.73
C LYS A 160 -6.03 1.93 -6.60
N ALA A 161 -5.56 2.58 -5.56
CA ALA A 161 -4.13 2.75 -5.32
C ALA A 161 -3.41 1.41 -5.14
N LEU A 162 -4.02 0.47 -4.41
CA LEU A 162 -3.47 -0.86 -4.21
C LEU A 162 -3.41 -1.66 -5.51
N ALA A 163 -4.44 -1.57 -6.35
CA ALA A 163 -4.45 -2.20 -7.67
C ALA A 163 -3.36 -1.63 -8.58
N GLN A 164 -3.19 -0.32 -8.61
CA GLN A 164 -2.13 0.35 -9.38
C GLN A 164 -0.74 -0.02 -8.87
N LEU A 165 -0.54 -0.12 -7.56
CA LEU A 165 0.72 -0.58 -6.97
C LEU A 165 1.04 -2.02 -7.38
N ASN A 166 0.06 -2.90 -7.31
CA ASN A 166 0.23 -4.31 -7.68
C ASN A 166 0.56 -4.45 -9.17
N GLU A 167 -0.11 -3.71 -10.03
CA GLU A 167 0.19 -3.66 -11.46
C GLU A 167 1.61 -3.15 -11.72
N PHE A 168 2.03 -2.10 -11.05
CA PHE A 168 3.39 -1.57 -11.14
C PHE A 168 4.43 -2.60 -10.73
N LEU A 169 4.22 -3.32 -9.63
CA LEU A 169 5.13 -4.36 -9.15
C LEU A 169 5.18 -5.57 -10.07
N GLU A 170 4.04 -5.98 -10.62
CA GLU A 170 3.94 -7.21 -11.43
C GLU A 170 4.38 -7.00 -12.89
N PHE A 171 3.91 -5.95 -13.54
CA PHE A 171 4.08 -5.78 -15.00
C PHE A 171 5.22 -4.84 -15.39
N TYR A 172 5.68 -3.99 -14.48
CA TYR A 172 6.71 -2.98 -14.77
C TYR A 172 8.01 -3.19 -13.99
N ASP A 173 8.21 -4.38 -13.44
CA ASP A 173 9.38 -4.69 -12.62
C ASP A 173 9.56 -3.67 -11.47
N GLY A 174 8.44 -3.31 -10.86
CA GLY A 174 8.34 -2.17 -9.95
C GLY A 174 9.27 -2.24 -8.75
N GLY A 175 9.50 -3.43 -8.19
CA GLY A 175 10.47 -3.61 -7.11
C GLY A 175 11.87 -3.15 -7.51
N ASN A 176 12.34 -3.54 -8.66
CA ASN A 176 13.65 -3.13 -9.16
C ASN A 176 13.67 -1.67 -9.65
N VAL A 177 12.56 -1.16 -10.18
CA VAL A 177 12.41 0.27 -10.49
C VAL A 177 12.58 1.11 -9.21
N ILE A 178 11.94 0.72 -8.12
CA ILE A 178 12.10 1.38 -6.81
C ILE A 178 13.56 1.30 -6.34
N ARG A 179 14.19 0.13 -6.42
CA ARG A 179 15.59 -0.07 -5.98
C ARG A 179 16.58 0.75 -6.77
N ARG A 180 16.35 0.95 -8.07
CA ARG A 180 17.26 1.66 -8.97
C ARG A 180 16.97 3.16 -9.11
N ALA A 181 15.84 3.64 -8.62
CA ALA A 181 15.51 5.05 -8.69
C ALA A 181 16.60 5.90 -8.01
N PRO A 182 17.17 6.90 -8.70
CA PRO A 182 18.26 7.71 -8.15
C PRO A 182 17.79 8.60 -7.00
N ASP A 183 16.54 9.01 -7.01
CA ASP A 183 15.88 9.79 -5.96
C ASP A 183 14.36 9.57 -5.95
N GLU A 184 13.70 10.12 -4.94
CA GLU A 184 12.28 9.96 -4.72
C GLU A 184 11.43 10.65 -5.81
N TYR A 185 11.92 11.74 -6.39
CA TYR A 185 11.22 12.44 -7.48
C TYR A 185 11.11 11.60 -8.74
N VAL A 186 12.19 10.89 -9.09
CA VAL A 186 12.20 9.98 -10.24
C VAL A 186 11.21 8.84 -10.00
N LEU A 187 11.18 8.27 -8.80
CA LEU A 187 10.23 7.20 -8.48
C LEU A 187 8.78 7.68 -8.60
N ILE A 188 8.46 8.86 -8.10
CA ILE A 188 7.10 9.41 -8.20
C ILE A 188 6.69 9.63 -9.66
N LYS A 189 7.61 10.08 -10.51
CA LYS A 189 7.38 10.17 -11.96
C LYS A 189 7.15 8.81 -12.60
N ASP A 190 7.86 7.78 -12.16
CA ASP A 190 7.65 6.41 -12.62
C ASP A 190 6.26 5.89 -12.24
N PHE A 191 5.79 6.16 -11.03
CA PHE A 191 4.40 5.86 -10.65
C PHE A 191 3.39 6.56 -11.55
N ALA A 192 3.56 7.85 -11.82
CA ALA A 192 2.65 8.62 -12.66
C ALA A 192 2.62 8.12 -14.11
N ARG A 193 3.75 7.61 -14.62
CA ARG A 193 3.87 7.05 -15.98
C ARG A 193 3.12 5.75 -16.14
N HIS A 194 2.95 4.96 -15.07
CA HIS A 194 2.36 3.63 -15.07
C HIS A 194 1.02 3.55 -14.31
N SER A 195 0.43 4.68 -14.00
CA SER A 195 -0.88 4.76 -13.33
C SER A 195 -2.01 5.15 -14.29
#